data_6cce63b58d502f82511a91664d96d36d
#
_entry.id   6cce63b58d502f82511a91664d96d36d
#
_cell.length_a   1.000
_cell.length_b   1.000
_cell.length_c   1.000
_cell.angle_alpha   90.00
_cell.angle_beta   90.00
_cell.angle_gamma   90.00
#
_symmetry.space_group_name_H-M   'P 1'
#
loop_
_entity.id
_entity.type
_entity.pdbx_description
1 polymer ?
#
loop_
_entity_poly.entity_id
_entity_poly.type
_entity_poly.pdbx_seq_one_letter_code
_entity_poly.pdbx_strand_id
1 'polypeptide(L)'
;MCIRDSLVAVLYVMLSAEFVAVIQVLVYAGGIVVLYLFVVMLVSLKREPERYTDPRRLGVFGTVLGGAVLAQLVGIVVYSSMRSSTVVGGAGLGSDTPFAIGNTEQLGWVLYTSYLIPFELASMLLLVAMIGAIVLAKRNL
;
A
#
# COMPACT_ATOMS: atom_id res chain seq x y z
N MET A 1 10.59 9.79 -0.59
CA MET A 1 10.00 8.44 -0.77
C MET A 1 10.47 7.49 0.33
N CYS A 2 11.76 7.21 0.48
CA CYS A 2 12.27 6.25 1.48
C CYS A 2 11.87 6.56 2.95
N ILE A 3 11.84 7.84 3.37
CA ILE A 3 11.45 8.22 4.74
C ILE A 3 9.99 7.87 5.00
N ARG A 4 9.09 8.17 4.07
CA ARG A 4 7.68 7.84 4.18
C ARG A 4 7.46 6.33 4.28
N ASP A 5 8.15 5.56 3.44
CA ASP A 5 8.01 4.11 3.40
C ASP A 5 8.55 3.45 4.67
N SER A 6 9.63 3.98 5.24
CA SER A 6 10.14 3.55 6.55
C SER A 6 9.16 3.86 7.68
N LEU A 7 8.52 5.03 7.68
CA LEU A 7 7.50 5.38 8.66
C LEU A 7 6.28 4.46 8.57
N VAL A 8 5.87 4.08 7.35
CA VAL A 8 4.78 3.10 7.16
C VAL A 8 5.17 1.73 7.72
N ALA A 9 6.41 1.28 7.52
CA ALA A 9 6.88 0.03 8.10
C ALA A 9 6.86 0.05 9.64
N VAL A 10 7.29 1.15 10.26
CA VAL A 10 7.19 1.34 11.72
C VAL A 10 5.75 1.28 12.20
N LEU A 11 4.82 1.90 11.45
CA LEU A 11 3.40 1.84 11.75
C LEU A 11 2.87 0.39 11.74
N TYR A 12 3.28 -0.42 10.76
CA TYR A 12 2.92 -1.84 10.73
C TYR A 12 3.47 -2.62 11.91
N VAL A 13 4.70 -2.33 12.36
CA VAL A 13 5.25 -2.94 13.59
C VAL A 13 4.41 -2.56 14.80
N MET A 14 4.02 -1.30 14.94
CA MET A 14 3.16 -0.84 16.04
C MET A 14 1.77 -1.49 16.03
N LEU A 15 1.28 -1.91 14.86
CA LEU A 15 0.03 -2.65 14.69
C LEU A 15 0.20 -4.17 14.88
N SER A 16 1.36 -4.64 15.35
CA SER A 16 1.70 -6.07 15.49
C SER A 16 1.60 -6.86 14.17
N ALA A 17 1.72 -6.17 13.02
CA ALA A 17 1.71 -6.77 11.69
C ALA A 17 3.16 -6.94 11.17
N GLU A 18 3.98 -7.70 11.89
CA GLU A 18 5.41 -7.84 11.64
C GLU A 18 5.73 -8.34 10.23
N PHE A 19 4.99 -9.32 9.75
CA PHE A 19 5.18 -9.87 8.40
C PHE A 19 4.98 -8.82 7.31
N VAL A 20 3.93 -8.01 7.43
CA VAL A 20 3.65 -6.93 6.47
C VAL A 20 4.71 -5.83 6.54
N ALA A 21 5.21 -5.52 7.75
CA ALA A 21 6.30 -4.56 7.94
C ALA A 21 7.58 -4.99 7.22
N VAL A 22 7.94 -6.26 7.33
CA VAL A 22 9.12 -6.82 6.63
C VAL A 22 8.95 -6.75 5.12
N ILE A 23 7.79 -7.12 4.59
CA ILE A 23 7.50 -7.02 3.14
C ILE A 23 7.54 -5.56 2.68
N GLN A 24 7.01 -4.62 3.46
CA GLN A 24 7.07 -3.20 3.14
C GLN A 24 8.51 -2.72 2.92
N VAL A 25 9.43 -3.10 3.80
CA VAL A 25 10.84 -2.71 3.67
C VAL A 25 11.52 -3.45 2.51
N LEU A 26 11.33 -4.76 2.41
CA LEU A 26 12.03 -5.58 1.42
C LEU A 26 11.56 -5.31 0.00
N VAL A 27 10.27 -5.33 -0.24
CA VAL A 27 9.69 -5.20 -1.58
C VAL A 27 9.52 -3.74 -1.96
N TYR A 28 8.88 -2.94 -1.10
CA TYR A 28 8.53 -1.58 -1.45
C TYR A 28 9.75 -0.66 -1.42
N ALA A 29 10.43 -0.56 -0.29
CA ALA A 29 11.60 0.29 -0.18
C ALA A 29 12.84 -0.30 -0.89
N GLY A 30 13.03 -1.62 -0.84
CA GLY A 30 14.16 -2.30 -1.47
C GLY A 30 13.98 -2.52 -2.97
N GLY A 31 12.90 -3.16 -3.41
CA GLY A 31 12.68 -3.51 -4.82
C GLY A 31 12.17 -2.34 -5.66
N ILE A 32 10.98 -1.85 -5.31
CA ILE A 32 10.25 -0.89 -6.16
C ILE A 32 10.91 0.48 -6.18
N VAL A 33 11.27 1.04 -5.01
CA VAL A 33 11.87 2.38 -4.92
C VAL A 33 13.26 2.41 -5.56
N VAL A 34 14.09 1.39 -5.34
CA VAL A 34 15.42 1.29 -5.94
C VAL A 34 15.33 1.18 -7.46
N LEU A 35 14.42 0.32 -7.97
CA LEU A 35 14.18 0.20 -9.40
C LEU A 35 13.69 1.53 -10.01
N TYR A 36 12.78 2.21 -9.33
CA TYR A 36 12.28 3.51 -9.75
C TYR A 36 13.38 4.57 -9.79
N LEU A 37 14.24 4.63 -8.77
CA LEU A 37 15.40 5.54 -8.75
C LEU A 37 16.36 5.27 -9.90
N PHE A 38 16.61 3.99 -10.19
CA PHE A 38 17.45 3.58 -11.30
C PHE A 38 16.87 4.03 -12.65
N VAL A 39 15.57 3.82 -12.85
CA VAL A 39 14.86 4.26 -14.07
C VAL A 39 14.91 5.78 -14.22
N VAL A 40 14.64 6.54 -13.16
CA VAL A 40 14.69 8.01 -13.19
C VAL A 40 16.10 8.52 -13.49
N MET A 41 17.12 7.84 -12.98
CA MET A 41 18.51 8.19 -13.27
C MET A 41 18.88 7.92 -14.74
N LEU A 42 18.34 6.86 -15.35
CA LEU A 42 18.60 6.53 -16.76
C LEU A 42 17.81 7.39 -17.74
N VAL A 43 16.58 7.77 -17.37
CA VAL A 43 15.74 8.62 -18.20
C VAL A 43 16.18 10.07 -18.06
N SER A 44 16.84 10.60 -19.10
CA SER A 44 17.21 12.02 -19.16
C SER A 44 15.94 12.88 -19.21
N LEU A 45 15.55 13.46 -18.09
CA LEU A 45 14.41 14.37 -17.94
C LEU A 45 14.70 15.76 -18.52
N LYS A 46 15.25 15.85 -19.73
CA LYS A 46 15.29 17.10 -20.50
C LYS A 46 13.91 17.39 -21.10
N ARG A 47 12.86 17.39 -20.29
CA ARG A 47 11.59 17.96 -20.67
C ARG A 47 11.55 19.42 -20.22
N GLU A 48 11.42 20.32 -21.17
CA GLU A 48 11.04 21.71 -20.86
C GLU A 48 9.75 21.65 -20.03
N PRO A 49 9.65 22.44 -18.93
CA PRO A 49 8.44 22.48 -18.14
C PRO A 49 7.31 22.99 -19.04
N GLU A 50 6.41 22.09 -19.45
CA GLU A 50 5.16 22.50 -20.08
C GLU A 50 4.48 23.47 -19.13
N ARG A 51 4.36 24.72 -19.56
CA ARG A 51 3.59 25.75 -18.85
C ARG A 51 2.14 25.29 -18.79
N TYR A 52 1.76 24.70 -17.68
CA TYR A 52 0.36 24.47 -17.35
C TYR A 52 -0.38 25.80 -17.39
N THR A 53 -1.30 25.91 -18.31
CA THR A 53 -1.92 27.16 -18.77
C THR A 53 -2.78 27.86 -17.70
N ASP A 54 -3.22 27.16 -16.63
CA ASP A 54 -4.01 27.75 -15.56
C ASP A 54 -3.75 27.07 -14.18
N PRO A 55 -2.77 27.55 -13.40
CA PRO A 55 -2.49 26.98 -12.08
C PRO A 55 -3.66 27.15 -11.09
N ARG A 56 -4.54 28.12 -11.32
CA ARG A 56 -5.66 28.42 -10.44
C ARG A 56 -6.77 27.36 -10.51
N ARG A 57 -7.09 26.87 -11.68
CA ARG A 57 -8.09 25.80 -11.86
C ARG A 57 -7.60 24.46 -11.31
N LEU A 58 -6.33 24.15 -11.52
CA LEU A 58 -5.73 22.95 -11.00
C LEU A 58 -5.66 22.97 -9.46
N GLY A 59 -5.36 24.13 -8.86
CA GLY A 59 -5.38 24.33 -7.42
C GLY A 59 -6.75 24.11 -6.79
N VAL A 60 -7.80 24.63 -7.42
CA VAL A 60 -9.19 24.45 -6.95
C VAL A 60 -9.61 22.97 -7.05
N PHE A 61 -9.29 22.29 -8.14
CA PHE A 61 -9.56 20.86 -8.27
C PHE A 61 -8.81 20.03 -7.22
N GLY A 62 -7.55 20.35 -6.95
CA GLY A 62 -6.75 19.69 -5.93
C GLY A 62 -7.29 19.90 -4.51
N THR A 63 -7.72 21.13 -4.17
CA THR A 63 -8.31 21.41 -2.85
C THR A 63 -9.67 20.77 -2.67
N VAL A 64 -10.52 20.72 -3.70
CA VAL A 64 -11.82 20.03 -3.64
C VAL A 64 -11.65 18.53 -3.47
N LEU A 65 -10.76 17.89 -4.26
CA LEU A 65 -10.46 16.46 -4.14
C LEU A 65 -9.83 16.12 -2.78
N GLY A 66 -8.85 16.91 -2.34
CA GLY A 66 -8.22 16.72 -1.04
C GLY A 66 -9.19 16.91 0.13
N GLY A 67 -10.07 17.93 0.04
CA GLY A 67 -11.13 18.17 1.00
C GLY A 67 -12.16 17.03 1.06
N ALA A 68 -12.53 16.48 -0.08
CA ALA A 68 -13.45 15.34 -0.15
C ALA A 68 -12.87 14.09 0.52
N VAL A 69 -11.59 13.78 0.26
CA VAL A 69 -10.89 12.65 0.90
C VAL A 69 -10.77 12.86 2.41
N LEU A 70 -10.40 14.07 2.85
CA LEU A 70 -10.35 14.40 4.28
C LEU A 70 -11.71 14.27 4.95
N ALA A 71 -12.77 14.79 4.32
CA ALA A 71 -14.13 14.69 4.84
C ALA A 71 -14.57 13.24 4.97
N GLN A 72 -14.22 12.39 4.00
CA GLN A 72 -14.51 10.95 4.05
C GLN A 72 -13.78 10.26 5.21
N LEU A 73 -12.48 10.55 5.41
CA LEU A 73 -11.70 9.98 6.51
C LEU A 73 -12.26 10.41 7.87
N VAL A 74 -12.55 11.71 8.04
CA VAL A 74 -13.17 12.22 9.27
C VAL A 74 -14.54 11.59 9.49
N GLY A 75 -15.35 11.45 8.45
CA GLY A 75 -16.65 10.78 8.52
C GLY A 75 -16.55 9.34 8.99
N ILE A 76 -15.59 8.57 8.49
CA ILE A 76 -15.33 7.19 8.93
C ILE A 76 -14.93 7.15 10.40
N VAL A 77 -14.01 8.02 10.83
CA VAL A 77 -13.55 8.08 12.22
C VAL A 77 -14.68 8.46 13.17
N VAL A 78 -15.46 9.48 12.83
CA VAL A 78 -16.63 9.90 13.65
C VAL A 78 -17.68 8.80 13.71
N TYR A 79 -17.99 8.18 12.56
CA TYR A 79 -18.96 7.07 12.51
C TYR A 79 -18.49 5.87 13.33
N SER A 80 -17.21 5.49 13.23
CA SER A 80 -16.64 4.40 14.02
C SER A 80 -16.64 4.72 15.51
N SER A 81 -16.31 5.96 15.89
CA SER A 81 -16.34 6.42 17.28
C SER A 81 -17.76 6.39 17.87
N MET A 82 -18.77 6.80 17.11
CA MET A 82 -20.17 6.72 17.55
C MET A 82 -20.68 5.28 17.68
N ARG A 83 -20.21 4.37 16.83
CA ARG A 83 -20.55 2.94 16.94
C ARG A 83 -19.73 2.21 18.00
N SER A 84 -18.54 2.64 18.31
CA SER A 84 -17.72 2.02 19.36
C SER A 84 -18.33 2.14 20.75
N SER A 85 -19.26 3.06 20.95
CA SER A 85 -20.03 3.13 22.20
C SER A 85 -21.00 1.95 22.39
N THR A 86 -21.29 1.18 21.34
CA THR A 86 -22.20 0.01 21.39
C THR A 86 -21.49 -1.32 21.13
N VAL A 87 -20.22 -1.32 20.71
CA VAL A 87 -19.48 -2.54 20.36
C VAL A 87 -18.07 -2.54 21.01
N VAL A 88 -17.98 -2.07 22.24
CA VAL A 88 -16.80 -2.32 23.10
C VAL A 88 -16.86 -3.74 23.68
N GLY A 89 -17.17 -4.71 22.85
CA GLY A 89 -17.22 -6.11 23.23
C GLY A 89 -16.70 -7.11 22.22
N GLY A 90 -16.11 -6.68 21.10
CA GLY A 90 -15.82 -7.65 20.05
C GLY A 90 -14.62 -7.45 19.15
N ALA A 91 -13.92 -6.35 19.25
CA ALA A 91 -12.62 -6.21 18.60
C ALA A 91 -11.55 -6.08 19.69
N GLY A 92 -11.55 -7.06 20.59
CA GLY A 92 -10.45 -7.26 21.50
C GLY A 92 -9.22 -7.56 20.66
N LEU A 93 -8.27 -6.66 20.72
CA LEU A 93 -6.86 -7.02 20.72
C LEU A 93 -6.63 -7.90 21.99
N GLY A 94 -7.35 -8.99 22.04
CA GLY A 94 -7.23 -10.04 23.04
C GLY A 94 -6.10 -10.94 22.62
N SER A 95 -4.93 -10.51 22.88
CA SER A 95 -3.76 -11.35 23.05
C SER A 95 -3.84 -12.08 24.39
N ASP A 96 -4.82 -12.95 24.54
CA ASP A 96 -4.86 -13.93 25.63
C ASP A 96 -4.84 -15.35 25.08
N THR A 97 -4.03 -15.61 24.06
CA THR A 97 -3.54 -16.95 23.80
C THR A 97 -2.09 -17.03 24.25
N PRO A 98 -1.78 -17.76 25.32
CA PRO A 98 -0.43 -18.00 25.75
C PRO A 98 0.21 -18.99 24.79
N PHE A 99 0.91 -18.51 23.91
CA PHE A 99 1.79 -19.07 22.92
C PHE A 99 1.51 -18.46 21.55
N ALA A 100 2.28 -17.47 21.28
CA ALA A 100 2.28 -16.74 20.05
C ALA A 100 2.55 -17.69 18.86
N ILE A 101 1.48 -18.19 18.27
CA ILE A 101 1.53 -18.58 16.86
C ILE A 101 1.96 -17.30 16.13
N GLY A 102 3.14 -17.30 15.55
CA GLY A 102 3.70 -16.11 14.95
C GLY A 102 2.72 -15.51 13.94
N ASN A 103 2.64 -14.19 13.85
CA ASN A 103 1.78 -13.46 12.93
C ASN A 103 1.87 -14.03 11.49
N THR A 104 3.05 -14.48 11.08
CA THR A 104 3.33 -15.11 9.78
C THR A 104 2.60 -16.44 9.60
N GLU A 105 2.54 -17.27 10.63
CA GLU A 105 1.88 -18.58 10.56
C GLU A 105 0.36 -18.43 10.49
N GLN A 106 -0.21 -17.54 11.28
CA GLN A 106 -1.64 -17.21 11.19
C GLN A 106 -2.02 -16.67 9.81
N LEU A 107 -1.22 -15.76 9.27
CA LEU A 107 -1.43 -15.22 7.95
C LEU A 107 -1.35 -16.31 6.88
N GLY A 108 -0.36 -17.19 6.97
CA GLY A 108 -0.22 -18.33 6.07
C GLY A 108 -1.44 -19.24 6.12
N TRP A 109 -1.90 -19.60 7.32
CA TRP A 109 -3.09 -20.43 7.48
C TRP A 109 -4.33 -19.81 6.85
N VAL A 110 -4.62 -18.55 7.14
CA VAL A 110 -5.76 -17.81 6.59
C VAL A 110 -5.67 -17.69 5.07
N LEU A 111 -4.48 -17.45 4.54
CA LEU A 111 -4.25 -17.31 3.10
C LEU A 111 -4.55 -18.59 2.33
N TYR A 112 -4.12 -19.76 2.85
CA TYR A 112 -4.31 -21.05 2.20
C TYR A 112 -5.64 -21.73 2.51
N THR A 113 -6.42 -21.26 3.49
CA THR A 113 -7.74 -21.81 3.79
C THR A 113 -8.86 -20.91 3.28
N SER A 114 -8.92 -19.66 3.74
CA SER A 114 -10.04 -18.77 3.46
C SER A 114 -9.83 -17.92 2.21
N TYR A 115 -8.57 -17.60 1.86
CA TYR A 115 -8.21 -16.72 0.74
C TYR A 115 -7.43 -17.39 -0.37
N LEU A 116 -7.64 -18.70 -0.58
CA LEU A 116 -6.96 -19.47 -1.62
C LEU A 116 -7.25 -18.89 -3.02
N ILE A 117 -8.51 -18.61 -3.35
CA ILE A 117 -8.90 -18.08 -4.66
C ILE A 117 -8.28 -16.72 -4.96
N PRO A 118 -8.38 -15.69 -4.07
CA PRO A 118 -7.67 -14.42 -4.27
C PRO A 118 -6.16 -14.58 -4.39
N PHE A 119 -5.56 -15.52 -3.66
CA PHE A 119 -4.12 -15.79 -3.74
C PHE A 119 -3.74 -16.35 -5.13
N GLU A 120 -4.51 -17.28 -5.65
CA GLU A 120 -4.29 -17.84 -7.00
C GLU A 120 -4.45 -16.77 -8.09
N LEU A 121 -5.48 -15.93 -7.99
CA LEU A 121 -5.65 -14.81 -8.91
C LEU A 121 -4.48 -13.81 -8.85
N ALA A 122 -3.97 -13.52 -7.67
CA ALA A 122 -2.79 -12.66 -7.50
C ALA A 122 -1.55 -13.26 -8.20
N SER A 123 -1.35 -14.58 -8.12
CA SER A 123 -0.24 -15.25 -8.79
C SER A 123 -0.32 -15.14 -10.32
N MET A 124 -1.53 -15.29 -10.87
CA MET A 124 -1.78 -15.10 -12.31
C MET A 124 -1.53 -13.65 -12.74
N LEU A 125 -1.97 -12.67 -11.95
CA LEU A 125 -1.72 -11.25 -12.21
C LEU A 125 -0.23 -10.91 -12.21
N LEU A 126 0.54 -11.46 -11.28
CA LEU A 126 1.99 -11.30 -11.24
C LEU A 126 2.67 -11.90 -12.47
N LEU A 127 2.23 -13.09 -12.90
CA LEU A 127 2.74 -13.72 -14.13
C LEU A 127 2.47 -12.85 -15.35
N VAL A 128 1.26 -12.35 -15.51
CA VAL A 128 0.88 -11.47 -16.63
C VAL A 128 1.65 -10.16 -16.57
N ALA A 129 1.84 -9.59 -15.40
CA ALA A 129 2.62 -8.36 -15.21
C ALA A 129 4.09 -8.56 -15.63
N MET A 130 4.69 -9.70 -15.27
CA MET A 130 6.06 -10.03 -15.65
C MET A 130 6.20 -10.22 -17.18
N ILE A 131 5.30 -10.96 -17.80
CA ILE A 131 5.27 -11.14 -19.26
C ILE A 131 5.05 -9.79 -19.95
N GLY A 132 4.11 -9.00 -19.47
CA GLY A 132 3.82 -7.67 -19.99
C GLY A 132 5.04 -6.73 -19.92
N ALA A 133 5.76 -6.74 -18.81
CA ALA A 133 6.98 -5.97 -18.65
C ALA A 133 8.07 -6.37 -19.67
N ILE A 134 8.25 -7.67 -19.89
CA ILE A 134 9.23 -8.19 -20.85
C ILE A 134 8.84 -7.81 -22.30
N VAL A 135 7.55 -7.95 -22.64
CA VAL A 135 7.05 -7.62 -23.99
C VAL A 135 7.19 -6.13 -24.28
N LEU A 136 6.88 -5.27 -23.31
CA LEU A 136 7.02 -3.81 -23.45
C LEU A 136 8.47 -3.35 -23.48
N ALA A 137 9.38 -4.03 -22.76
CA ALA A 137 10.81 -3.71 -22.75
C ALA A 137 11.52 -4.14 -24.05
N LYS A 138 10.99 -5.14 -24.74
CA LYS A 138 11.61 -5.66 -25.98
C LYS A 138 11.37 -4.69 -27.14
N ARG A 139 12.42 -4.05 -27.60
CA ARG A 139 12.39 -3.01 -28.65
C ARG A 139 12.24 -3.54 -30.08
N ASN A 140 12.55 -4.84 -30.32
CA ASN A 140 12.46 -5.48 -31.63
C ASN A 140 11.79 -6.86 -31.48
N LEU A 141 10.71 -7.04 -32.16
CA LEU A 141 10.19 -8.34 -32.57
C LEU A 141 10.81 -8.75 -33.89
#